data_3847c21b5ceb07fa38c896ead41714a6
#
_entry.id   3847c21b5ceb07fa38c896ead41714a6
#
_cell.length_a   1.000
_cell.length_b   1.000
_cell.length_c   1.000
_cell.angle_alpha   90.00
_cell.angle_beta   90.00
_cell.angle_gamma   90.00
#
_symmetry.space_group_name_H-M   'P 1'
#
loop_
_entity.id
_entity.type
_entity.pdbx_description
1 polymer ?
#
loop_
_entity_poly.entity_id
_entity_poly.type
_entity_poly.pdbx_seq_one_letter_code
_entity_poly.pdbx_strand_id
1 'polypeptide(L)'
;MQGKIIKGIAGFYYIYAENDEIYECKAKGIFRKDKQKPLVGDNVEIEVLDEQEKEGSVTAILPRKNSLIRPAVANVDQAFVIFAMENPKPNFMLLDRFLIMMEKENVPAVICFNKKDLAKQEELELLYETYKSCGYDVIFSSTFNGEGLDEIREILKGKTTVVAGPSGVGKSSITNALQENVQMETGEISKKSDRKSTRLHSSHIPISYA
;
A
#
# COMPACT_ATOMS: atom_id res chain seq x y z
N MET A 1 12.74 -12.03 17.26
CA MET A 1 11.74 -12.32 16.20
C MET A 1 11.77 -11.18 15.19
N GLN A 2 11.66 -11.48 13.90
CA GLN A 2 11.62 -10.44 12.86
C GLN A 2 10.19 -10.16 12.41
N GLY A 3 9.96 -8.96 11.87
CA GLY A 3 8.67 -8.56 11.33
C GLY A 3 8.74 -7.26 10.53
N LYS A 4 7.60 -6.85 9.99
CA LYS A 4 7.46 -5.61 9.22
C LYS A 4 6.50 -4.66 9.93
N ILE A 5 6.85 -3.40 10.04
CA ILE A 5 5.95 -2.36 10.55
C ILE A 5 4.85 -2.11 9.53
N ILE A 6 3.61 -2.43 9.89
CA ILE A 6 2.43 -2.23 9.03
C ILE A 6 1.64 -0.97 9.41
N LYS A 7 1.84 -0.43 10.63
CA LYS A 7 1.13 0.75 11.11
C LYS A 7 1.91 1.43 12.24
N GLY A 8 1.85 2.76 12.34
CA GLY A 8 2.44 3.53 13.43
C GLY A 8 1.45 4.60 13.91
N ILE A 9 1.10 4.59 15.20
CA ILE A 9 0.17 5.55 15.81
C ILE A 9 0.67 5.95 17.19
N ALA A 10 0.78 7.24 17.45
CA ALA A 10 1.08 7.80 18.77
C ALA A 10 2.31 7.19 19.47
N GLY A 11 3.32 6.76 18.69
CA GLY A 11 4.53 6.16 19.23
C GLY A 11 4.48 4.64 19.43
N PHE A 12 3.36 4.02 19.10
CA PHE A 12 3.20 2.58 18.99
C PHE A 12 3.34 2.13 17.54
N TYR A 13 3.92 0.94 17.34
CA TYR A 13 4.15 0.33 16.05
C TYR A 13 3.50 -1.05 16.04
N TYR A 14 2.65 -1.30 15.04
CA TYR A 14 2.04 -2.60 14.82
C TYR A 14 2.90 -3.35 13.81
N ILE A 15 3.40 -4.51 14.24
CA ILE A 15 4.38 -5.28 13.51
C ILE A 15 3.80 -6.63 13.16
N TYR A 16 3.72 -6.89 11.85
CA TYR A 16 3.41 -8.20 11.34
C TYR A 16 4.67 -9.05 11.39
N ALA A 17 4.67 -10.05 12.27
CA ALA A 17 5.83 -10.88 12.57
C ALA A 17 5.85 -12.17 11.74
N GLU A 18 6.99 -12.86 11.72
CA GLU A 18 7.24 -14.08 10.96
C GLU A 18 6.37 -15.28 11.39
N ASN A 19 5.68 -15.21 12.52
CA ASN A 19 4.71 -16.20 12.98
C ASN A 19 3.26 -15.88 12.57
N ASP A 20 3.07 -14.99 11.59
CA ASP A 20 1.77 -14.52 11.06
C ASP A 20 0.89 -13.80 12.10
N GLU A 21 1.49 -13.28 13.17
CA GLU A 21 0.79 -12.50 14.20
C GLU A 21 1.18 -11.02 14.19
N ILE A 22 0.30 -10.20 14.76
CA ILE A 22 0.53 -8.75 14.87
C ILE A 22 0.84 -8.41 16.33
N TYR A 23 1.99 -7.80 16.55
CA TYR A 23 2.43 -7.31 17.85
C TYR A 23 2.33 -5.79 17.93
N GLU A 24 1.81 -5.29 19.06
CA GLU A 24 1.89 -3.88 19.40
C GLU A 24 3.20 -3.59 20.12
N CYS A 25 4.08 -2.81 19.50
CA CYS A 25 5.42 -2.57 20.01
C CYS A 25 5.70 -1.09 20.25
N LYS A 26 6.51 -0.82 21.28
CA LYS A 26 7.13 0.48 21.49
C LYS A 26 8.56 0.48 20.97
N ALA A 27 9.01 1.60 20.38
CA ALA A 27 10.40 1.76 20.02
C ALA A 27 11.28 2.04 21.26
N LYS A 28 12.36 1.28 21.45
CA LYS A 28 13.34 1.57 22.51
C LYS A 28 13.94 2.97 22.34
N GLY A 29 14.26 3.64 23.43
CA GLY A 29 14.80 5.01 23.43
C GLY A 29 16.10 5.21 22.64
N ILE A 30 16.80 4.12 22.28
CA ILE A 30 18.03 4.15 21.49
C ILE A 30 17.81 4.79 20.11
N PHE A 31 16.64 4.58 19.47
CA PHE A 31 16.33 5.17 18.16
C PHE A 31 16.23 6.70 18.18
N ARG A 32 15.99 7.28 19.37
CA ARG A 32 16.04 8.76 19.56
C ARG A 32 17.47 9.28 19.53
N LYS A 33 18.43 8.50 20.03
CA LYS A 33 19.86 8.86 20.03
C LYS A 33 20.44 8.76 18.61
N ASP A 34 20.09 7.73 17.86
CA ASP A 34 20.58 7.47 16.50
C ASP A 34 19.84 8.28 15.43
N LYS A 35 18.89 9.14 15.82
CA LYS A 35 18.05 9.95 14.92
C LYS A 35 17.31 9.13 13.84
N GLN A 36 17.24 7.81 13.99
CA GLN A 36 16.56 6.93 13.07
C GLN A 36 15.14 6.62 13.57
N LYS A 37 14.16 7.29 13.01
CA LYS A 37 12.75 7.06 13.33
C LYS A 37 12.25 5.81 12.60
N PRO A 38 11.57 4.84 13.28
CA PRO A 38 10.90 3.75 12.61
C PRO A 38 9.79 4.27 11.69
N LEU A 39 9.69 3.68 10.51
CA LEU A 39 8.70 4.02 9.48
C LEU A 39 7.82 2.81 9.18
N VAL A 40 6.61 3.06 8.70
CA VAL A 40 5.79 2.00 8.09
C VAL A 40 6.57 1.39 6.92
N GLY A 41 6.57 0.07 6.80
CA GLY A 41 7.36 -0.66 5.82
C GLY A 41 8.77 -1.08 6.30
N ASP A 42 9.27 -0.59 7.45
CA ASP A 42 10.53 -1.07 7.99
C ASP A 42 10.47 -2.55 8.36
N ASN A 43 11.50 -3.27 8.00
CA ASN A 43 11.79 -4.57 8.58
C ASN A 43 12.52 -4.35 9.91
N VAL A 44 12.05 -5.01 10.96
CA VAL A 44 12.53 -4.78 12.32
C VAL A 44 12.76 -6.09 13.07
N GLU A 45 13.60 -6.01 14.09
CA GLU A 45 13.66 -7.03 15.12
C GLU A 45 12.83 -6.58 16.32
N ILE A 46 12.07 -7.51 16.88
CA ILE A 46 11.28 -7.27 18.08
C ILE A 46 11.65 -8.24 19.18
N GLU A 47 11.56 -7.77 20.40
CA GLU A 47 11.55 -8.56 21.62
C GLU A 47 10.12 -8.65 22.12
N VAL A 48 9.58 -9.87 22.20
CA VAL A 48 8.23 -10.11 22.73
C VAL A 48 8.29 -9.98 24.25
N LEU A 49 7.43 -9.15 24.80
CA LEU A 49 7.31 -8.90 26.24
C LEU A 49 6.13 -9.66 26.83
N ASP A 50 5.04 -9.79 26.09
CA ASP A 50 3.87 -10.57 26.44
C ASP A 50 3.30 -11.27 25.21
N GLU A 51 3.27 -12.59 25.22
CA GLU A 51 2.74 -13.39 24.12
C GLU A 51 1.20 -13.43 24.09
N GLN A 52 0.54 -13.28 25.23
CA GLN A 52 -0.92 -13.33 25.33
C GLN A 52 -1.53 -12.02 24.84
N GLU A 53 -0.98 -10.88 25.29
CA GLU A 53 -1.42 -9.55 24.88
C GLU A 53 -0.79 -9.09 23.57
N LYS A 54 0.15 -9.86 23.00
CA LYS A 54 0.90 -9.53 21.79
C LYS A 54 1.63 -8.19 21.90
N GLU A 55 2.23 -7.95 23.04
CA GLU A 55 3.04 -6.77 23.30
C GLU A 55 4.54 -7.03 23.10
N GLY A 56 5.25 -6.03 22.58
CA GLY A 56 6.67 -6.16 22.33
C GLY A 56 7.42 -4.81 22.30
N SER A 57 8.69 -4.91 22.01
CA SER A 57 9.58 -3.77 21.85
C SER A 57 10.41 -3.91 20.59
N VAL A 58 10.46 -2.84 19.77
CA VAL A 58 11.38 -2.78 18.62
C VAL A 58 12.80 -2.64 19.14
N THR A 59 13.65 -3.60 18.82
CA THR A 59 15.04 -3.64 19.25
C THR A 59 16.03 -3.17 18.18
N ALA A 60 15.71 -3.42 16.90
CA ALA A 60 16.52 -2.98 15.78
C ALA A 60 15.65 -2.67 14.56
N ILE A 61 16.11 -1.71 13.73
CA ILE A 61 15.60 -1.45 12.38
C ILE A 61 16.63 -2.03 11.41
N LEU A 62 16.18 -2.95 10.57
CA LEU A 62 17.03 -3.57 9.56
C LEU A 62 17.34 -2.59 8.41
N PRO A 63 18.40 -2.82 7.63
CA PRO A 63 18.75 -1.94 6.51
C PRO A 63 17.59 -1.73 5.56
N ARG A 64 17.33 -0.48 5.20
CA ARG A 64 16.29 -0.10 4.23
C ARG A 64 16.83 -0.21 2.82
N LYS A 65 16.01 -0.72 1.90
CA LYS A 65 16.33 -0.63 0.46
C LYS A 65 16.05 0.79 -0.07
N ASN A 66 15.03 1.44 0.44
CA ASN A 66 14.65 2.84 0.16
C ASN A 66 13.80 3.41 1.29
N SER A 67 13.62 4.73 1.28
CA SER A 67 12.67 5.40 2.17
C SER A 67 12.16 6.69 1.53
N LEU A 68 10.86 6.91 1.59
CA LEU A 68 10.22 8.13 1.12
C LEU A 68 9.99 9.10 2.28
N ILE A 69 10.02 10.40 1.99
CA ILE A 69 9.76 11.47 2.97
C ILE A 69 8.26 11.72 3.07
N ARG A 70 7.56 11.68 1.95
CA ARG A 70 6.10 11.89 1.85
C ARG A 70 5.49 10.93 0.83
N PRO A 71 4.72 9.95 1.32
CA PRO A 71 4.52 9.59 2.74
C PRO A 71 5.82 9.08 3.38
N ALA A 72 5.90 9.17 4.72
CA ALA A 72 7.05 8.67 5.47
C ALA A 72 6.96 7.14 5.59
N VAL A 73 7.52 6.43 4.60
CA VAL A 73 7.48 4.97 4.46
C VAL A 73 8.84 4.44 4.01
N ALA A 74 9.10 3.17 4.29
CA ALA A 74 10.35 2.49 3.93
C ALA A 74 10.07 1.19 3.16
N ASN A 75 11.10 0.69 2.47
CA ASN A 75 11.07 -0.60 1.75
C ASN A 75 9.91 -0.73 0.77
N VAL A 76 9.64 0.36 0.03
CA VAL A 76 8.60 0.42 -1.00
C VAL A 76 9.06 -0.34 -2.24
N ASP A 77 8.21 -1.21 -2.77
CA ASP A 77 8.46 -1.97 -3.99
C ASP A 77 8.00 -1.20 -5.24
N GLN A 78 6.88 -0.47 -5.11
CA GLN A 78 6.31 0.31 -6.21
C GLN A 78 5.40 1.44 -5.70
N ALA A 79 5.16 2.42 -6.55
CA ALA A 79 4.15 3.45 -6.38
C ALA A 79 2.95 3.16 -7.28
N PHE A 80 1.74 3.25 -6.73
CA PHE A 80 0.49 3.15 -7.49
C PHE A 80 -0.14 4.54 -7.55
N VAL A 81 0.01 5.21 -8.70
CA VAL A 81 -0.36 6.61 -8.89
C VAL A 81 -1.74 6.68 -9.54
N ILE A 82 -2.75 7.11 -8.78
CA ILE A 82 -4.14 7.09 -9.20
C ILE A 82 -4.61 8.48 -9.59
N PHE A 83 -5.15 8.59 -10.80
CA PHE A 83 -5.88 9.75 -11.30
C PHE A 83 -7.27 9.31 -11.77
N ALA A 84 -8.24 10.23 -11.77
CA ALA A 84 -9.56 9.96 -12.34
C ALA A 84 -9.61 10.50 -13.76
N MET A 85 -10.35 9.84 -14.66
CA MET A 85 -10.62 10.35 -16.00
C MET A 85 -11.54 11.57 -15.97
N GLU A 86 -12.48 11.58 -15.02
CA GLU A 86 -13.41 12.69 -14.77
C GLU A 86 -13.71 12.82 -13.28
N ASN A 87 -14.11 14.04 -12.87
CA ASN A 87 -14.57 14.36 -11.52
C ASN A 87 -13.63 13.90 -10.38
N PRO A 88 -12.39 14.45 -10.29
CA PRO A 88 -11.85 15.59 -11.03
C PRO A 88 -11.19 15.19 -12.35
N LYS A 89 -11.12 16.10 -13.31
CA LYS A 89 -10.30 15.93 -14.52
C LYS A 89 -8.83 15.75 -14.15
N PRO A 90 -8.08 14.92 -14.88
CA PRO A 90 -6.69 14.65 -14.55
C PRO A 90 -5.83 15.91 -14.77
N ASN A 91 -5.02 16.23 -13.77
CA ASN A 91 -3.96 17.23 -13.90
C ASN A 91 -2.66 16.51 -14.27
N PHE A 92 -2.35 16.49 -15.57
CA PHE A 92 -1.18 15.77 -16.08
C PHE A 92 0.14 16.34 -15.56
N MET A 93 0.24 17.66 -15.34
CA MET A 93 1.44 18.26 -14.73
C MET A 93 1.66 17.73 -13.31
N LEU A 94 0.60 17.46 -12.55
CA LEU A 94 0.71 16.85 -11.23
C LEU A 94 1.09 15.37 -11.33
N LEU A 95 0.53 14.64 -12.29
CA LEU A 95 0.90 13.25 -12.57
C LEU A 95 2.40 13.14 -12.89
N ASP A 96 2.87 13.95 -13.83
CA ASP A 96 4.29 13.94 -14.23
C ASP A 96 5.23 14.27 -13.05
N ARG A 97 4.82 15.18 -12.16
CA ARG A 97 5.58 15.46 -10.93
C ARG A 97 5.65 14.25 -9.99
N PHE A 98 4.57 13.49 -9.85
CA PHE A 98 4.60 12.24 -9.08
C PHE A 98 5.56 11.22 -9.71
N LEU A 99 5.50 11.06 -11.03
CA LEU A 99 6.36 10.12 -11.75
C LEU A 99 7.85 10.51 -11.62
N ILE A 100 8.21 11.77 -11.84
CA ILE A 100 9.58 12.26 -11.67
C ILE A 100 10.08 12.07 -10.23
N MET A 101 9.20 12.27 -9.24
CA MET A 101 9.57 12.03 -7.84
C MET A 101 9.85 10.55 -7.57
N MET A 102 9.07 9.63 -8.14
CA MET A 102 9.30 8.20 -8.00
C MET A 102 10.56 7.75 -8.71
N GLU A 103 10.82 8.27 -9.91
CA GLU A 103 12.08 8.02 -10.64
C GLU A 103 13.30 8.47 -9.82
N LYS A 104 13.24 9.66 -9.23
CA LYS A 104 14.32 10.18 -8.37
C LYS A 104 14.62 9.25 -7.17
N GLU A 105 13.60 8.63 -6.61
CA GLU A 105 13.74 7.71 -5.47
C GLU A 105 13.96 6.25 -5.91
N ASN A 106 14.11 5.98 -7.21
CA ASN A 106 14.24 4.65 -7.82
C ASN A 106 13.08 3.71 -7.39
N VAL A 107 11.87 4.24 -7.35
CA VAL A 107 10.64 3.49 -7.05
C VAL A 107 9.83 3.33 -8.34
N PRO A 108 9.67 2.11 -8.87
CA PRO A 108 8.83 1.87 -10.04
C PRO A 108 7.41 2.41 -9.82
N ALA A 109 6.84 3.06 -10.83
CA ALA A 109 5.50 3.60 -10.77
C ALA A 109 4.56 2.91 -11.75
N VAL A 110 3.34 2.60 -11.28
CA VAL A 110 2.21 2.15 -12.09
C VAL A 110 1.16 3.23 -12.08
N ILE A 111 0.66 3.62 -13.24
CA ILE A 111 -0.36 4.66 -13.40
C ILE A 111 -1.73 3.98 -13.47
N CYS A 112 -2.68 4.45 -12.67
CA CYS A 112 -4.06 4.01 -12.73
C CYS A 112 -4.98 5.20 -13.06
N PHE A 113 -5.68 5.11 -14.17
CA PHE A 113 -6.76 6.02 -14.50
C PHE A 113 -8.10 5.41 -14.09
N ASN A 114 -8.61 5.86 -12.95
CA ASN A 114 -9.89 5.41 -12.41
C ASN A 114 -11.07 6.16 -13.05
N LYS A 115 -12.29 5.67 -12.87
CA LYS A 115 -13.53 6.17 -13.46
C LYS A 115 -13.52 6.09 -15.00
N LYS A 116 -12.95 5.01 -15.52
CA LYS A 116 -12.90 4.67 -16.94
C LYS A 116 -14.29 4.76 -17.61
N ASP A 117 -15.34 4.43 -16.86
CA ASP A 117 -16.73 4.49 -17.28
C ASP A 117 -17.21 5.90 -17.72
N LEU A 118 -16.48 6.94 -17.32
CA LEU A 118 -16.79 8.34 -17.69
C LEU A 118 -15.95 8.87 -18.87
N ALA A 119 -15.03 8.06 -19.39
CA ALA A 119 -14.10 8.47 -20.44
C ALA A 119 -14.51 7.97 -21.83
N LYS A 120 -14.04 8.67 -22.86
CA LYS A 120 -14.16 8.20 -24.24
C LYS A 120 -13.01 7.27 -24.59
N GLN A 121 -13.27 6.34 -25.51
CA GLN A 121 -12.26 5.34 -25.93
C GLN A 121 -10.99 5.99 -26.49
N GLU A 122 -11.13 7.05 -27.27
CA GLU A 122 -9.99 7.77 -27.89
C GLU A 122 -9.08 8.41 -26.82
N GLU A 123 -9.67 8.87 -25.69
CA GLU A 123 -8.90 9.45 -24.58
C GLU A 123 -8.11 8.35 -23.84
N LEU A 124 -8.69 7.16 -23.66
CA LEU A 124 -8.00 6.04 -23.04
C LEU A 124 -6.82 5.58 -23.89
N GLU A 125 -7.01 5.42 -25.19
CA GLU A 125 -5.97 5.03 -26.15
C GLU A 125 -4.81 6.03 -26.16
N LEU A 126 -5.13 7.32 -26.25
CA LEU A 126 -4.12 8.38 -26.22
C LEU A 126 -3.29 8.34 -24.94
N LEU A 127 -3.91 8.20 -23.79
CA LEU A 127 -3.21 8.15 -22.50
C LEU A 127 -2.38 6.87 -22.35
N TYR A 128 -2.91 5.75 -22.80
CA TYR A 128 -2.16 4.50 -22.82
C TYR A 128 -0.88 4.63 -23.63
N GLU A 129 -0.98 5.05 -24.90
CA GLU A 129 0.17 5.20 -25.79
C GLU A 129 1.18 6.22 -25.25
N THR A 130 0.69 7.35 -24.69
CA THR A 130 1.55 8.38 -24.13
C THR A 130 2.43 7.86 -23.00
N TYR A 131 1.85 7.25 -21.98
CA TYR A 131 2.61 6.84 -20.80
C TYR A 131 3.32 5.49 -21.01
N LYS A 132 2.76 4.60 -21.83
CA LYS A 132 3.41 3.33 -22.18
C LYS A 132 4.69 3.57 -22.98
N SER A 133 4.69 4.55 -23.90
CA SER A 133 5.90 4.92 -24.64
C SER A 133 7.01 5.50 -23.75
N CYS A 134 6.64 6.06 -22.57
CA CYS A 134 7.57 6.50 -21.55
C CYS A 134 8.05 5.37 -20.60
N GLY A 135 7.60 4.13 -20.82
CA GLY A 135 8.00 2.97 -20.03
C GLY A 135 7.15 2.68 -18.79
N TYR A 136 6.05 3.39 -18.58
CA TYR A 136 5.17 3.15 -17.45
C TYR A 136 4.10 2.08 -17.74
N ASP A 137 3.75 1.29 -16.73
CA ASP A 137 2.54 0.48 -16.80
C ASP A 137 1.31 1.36 -16.53
N VAL A 138 0.29 1.17 -17.38
CA VAL A 138 -0.95 1.97 -17.35
C VAL A 138 -2.15 1.04 -17.23
N ILE A 139 -2.97 1.28 -16.20
CA ILE A 139 -4.21 0.55 -15.93
C ILE A 139 -5.38 1.51 -15.99
N PHE A 140 -6.48 1.07 -16.57
CA PHE A 140 -7.76 1.78 -16.51
C PHE A 140 -8.74 0.99 -15.64
N SER A 141 -9.32 1.67 -14.65
CA SER A 141 -10.25 1.02 -13.73
C SER A 141 -11.56 1.80 -13.57
N SER A 142 -12.58 1.09 -13.16
CA SER A 142 -13.83 1.68 -12.68
C SER A 142 -14.31 0.92 -11.44
N THR A 143 -14.36 1.62 -10.32
CA THR A 143 -14.94 1.06 -9.09
C THR A 143 -16.46 0.99 -9.14
N PHE A 144 -17.09 1.59 -10.17
CA PHE A 144 -18.53 1.55 -10.37
C PHE A 144 -18.98 0.21 -10.96
N ASN A 145 -18.27 -0.30 -11.97
CA ASN A 145 -18.61 -1.56 -12.66
C ASN A 145 -17.60 -2.69 -12.41
N GLY A 146 -16.53 -2.45 -11.62
CA GLY A 146 -15.53 -3.46 -11.26
C GLY A 146 -14.42 -3.67 -12.29
N GLU A 147 -14.45 -2.98 -13.43
CA GLU A 147 -13.42 -3.13 -14.46
C GLU A 147 -12.02 -2.76 -13.96
N GLY A 148 -11.01 -3.55 -14.33
CA GLY A 148 -9.60 -3.32 -14.01
C GLY A 148 -9.20 -3.63 -12.56
N LEU A 149 -10.14 -4.01 -11.67
CA LEU A 149 -9.82 -4.31 -10.27
C LEU A 149 -8.98 -5.59 -10.12
N ASP A 150 -9.20 -6.61 -10.94
CA ASP A 150 -8.42 -7.86 -10.91
C ASP A 150 -6.98 -7.61 -11.37
N GLU A 151 -6.79 -6.80 -12.42
CA GLU A 151 -5.47 -6.39 -12.87
C GLU A 151 -4.71 -5.61 -11.79
N ILE A 152 -5.39 -4.68 -11.11
CA ILE A 152 -4.82 -3.96 -9.97
C ILE A 152 -4.41 -4.94 -8.87
N ARG A 153 -5.24 -5.93 -8.55
CA ARG A 153 -4.94 -6.93 -7.51
C ARG A 153 -3.66 -7.71 -7.83
N GLU A 154 -3.52 -8.20 -9.06
CA GLU A 154 -2.33 -8.94 -9.48
C GLU A 154 -1.06 -8.08 -9.44
N ILE A 155 -1.14 -6.81 -9.85
CA ILE A 155 0.02 -5.90 -9.81
C ILE A 155 0.44 -5.56 -8.38
N LEU A 156 -0.51 -5.48 -7.44
CA LEU A 156 -0.23 -5.16 -6.02
C LEU A 156 0.22 -6.37 -5.21
N LYS A 157 -0.06 -7.58 -5.67
CA LYS A 157 0.18 -8.83 -4.93
C LYS A 157 1.64 -9.01 -4.54
N GLY A 158 1.87 -9.28 -3.25
CA GLY A 158 3.21 -9.53 -2.71
C GLY A 158 4.15 -8.33 -2.68
N LYS A 159 3.66 -7.11 -2.96
CA LYS A 159 4.46 -5.89 -3.02
C LYS A 159 4.05 -4.87 -1.96
N THR A 160 5.02 -4.22 -1.37
CA THR A 160 4.80 -3.02 -0.55
C THR A 160 4.57 -1.84 -1.48
N THR A 161 3.31 -1.39 -1.55
CA THR A 161 2.90 -0.35 -2.52
C THR A 161 2.51 0.94 -1.81
N VAL A 162 3.08 2.06 -2.26
CA VAL A 162 2.60 3.39 -1.87
C VAL A 162 1.55 3.88 -2.85
N VAL A 163 0.40 4.33 -2.32
CA VAL A 163 -0.68 4.88 -3.14
C VAL A 163 -0.62 6.40 -3.13
N ALA A 164 -0.53 7.01 -4.31
CA ALA A 164 -0.48 8.45 -4.50
C ALA A 164 -1.59 8.93 -5.46
N GLY A 165 -1.92 10.21 -5.37
CA GLY A 165 -2.90 10.85 -6.26
C GLY A 165 -3.74 11.89 -5.54
N PRO A 166 -4.39 12.80 -6.28
CA PRO A 166 -5.19 13.89 -5.72
C PRO A 166 -6.44 13.40 -4.98
N SER A 167 -7.09 14.31 -4.27
CA SER A 167 -8.36 13.99 -3.60
C SER A 167 -9.47 13.73 -4.61
N GLY A 168 -10.39 12.81 -4.30
CA GLY A 168 -11.58 12.52 -5.12
C GLY A 168 -11.35 11.60 -6.33
N VAL A 169 -10.12 11.11 -6.57
CA VAL A 169 -9.83 10.18 -7.69
C VAL A 169 -10.28 8.74 -7.44
N GLY A 170 -10.71 8.41 -6.22
CA GLY A 170 -11.21 7.08 -5.87
C GLY A 170 -10.18 6.16 -5.20
N LYS A 171 -9.10 6.70 -4.59
CA LYS A 171 -8.11 5.87 -3.86
C LYS A 171 -8.76 4.95 -2.85
N SER A 172 -9.57 5.51 -1.94
CA SER A 172 -10.27 4.72 -0.91
C SER A 172 -11.28 3.73 -1.50
N SER A 173 -11.96 4.11 -2.60
CA SER A 173 -12.92 3.22 -3.27
C SER A 173 -12.21 1.99 -3.87
N ILE A 174 -11.08 2.18 -4.53
CA ILE A 174 -10.25 1.07 -5.05
C ILE A 174 -9.78 0.20 -3.88
N THR A 175 -9.23 0.80 -2.81
CA THR A 175 -8.73 0.04 -1.66
C THR A 175 -9.84 -0.78 -1.00
N ASN A 176 -11.02 -0.20 -0.81
CA ASN A 176 -12.16 -0.91 -0.23
C ASN A 176 -12.62 -2.06 -1.13
N ALA A 177 -12.75 -1.83 -2.44
CA ALA A 177 -13.14 -2.87 -3.39
C ALA A 177 -12.13 -4.05 -3.43
N LEU A 178 -10.84 -3.77 -3.27
CA LEU A 178 -9.82 -4.82 -3.15
C LEU A 178 -9.94 -5.61 -1.84
N GLN A 179 -10.29 -4.95 -0.72
CA GLN A 179 -10.45 -5.58 0.60
C GLN A 179 -11.75 -6.40 0.70
N GLU A 180 -12.87 -5.92 0.17
CA GLU A 180 -14.15 -6.62 0.17
C GLU A 180 -14.07 -7.96 -0.57
N ASN A 181 -13.41 -8.00 -1.70
CA ASN A 181 -13.22 -9.23 -2.47
C ASN A 181 -12.34 -10.24 -1.73
N VAL A 182 -11.31 -9.81 -1.00
CA VAL A 182 -10.50 -10.70 -0.15
C VAL A 182 -11.34 -11.30 0.98
N GLN A 183 -12.25 -10.54 1.58
CA GLN A 183 -13.15 -11.06 2.61
C GLN A 183 -14.17 -12.06 2.05
N MET A 184 -14.63 -11.88 0.81
CA MET A 184 -15.53 -12.84 0.15
C MET A 184 -14.82 -14.16 -0.17
N GLU A 185 -13.61 -14.13 -0.68
CA GLU A 185 -12.81 -15.34 -0.95
C GLU A 185 -12.49 -16.12 0.34
N THR A 186 -12.18 -15.42 1.44
CA THR A 186 -11.94 -16.06 2.75
C THR A 186 -13.22 -16.56 3.40
N GLY A 187 -14.37 -15.94 3.13
CA GLY A 187 -15.69 -16.33 3.64
C GLY A 187 -16.21 -17.67 3.09
N GLU A 188 -15.83 -18.05 1.89
CA GLU A 188 -16.19 -19.35 1.31
C GLU A 188 -15.39 -20.51 1.94
N ILE A 189 -14.19 -20.26 2.40
CA ILE A 189 -13.34 -21.27 3.08
C ILE A 189 -13.78 -21.50 4.54
N SER A 190 -14.38 -20.51 5.19
CA SER A 190 -14.70 -20.55 6.63
C SER A 190 -16.03 -21.18 7.01
N LYS A 191 -16.83 -21.68 6.07
CA LYS A 191 -18.10 -22.40 6.38
C LYS A 191 -17.92 -23.76 7.07
N LYS A 192 -16.70 -24.15 7.42
CA LYS A 192 -16.37 -25.43 8.07
C LYS A 192 -15.53 -25.36 9.35
N SER A 193 -15.46 -24.23 10.03
CA SER A 193 -14.85 -24.22 11.37
C SER A 193 -15.44 -23.13 12.27
N ASP A 194 -15.82 -23.56 13.47
CA ASP A 194 -16.53 -22.80 14.50
C ASP A 194 -15.89 -21.50 14.95
N ARG A 195 -16.81 -20.58 15.30
CA ARG A 195 -16.69 -19.34 16.07
C ARG A 195 -15.53 -19.30 17.07
N LYS A 196 -14.46 -18.61 16.73
CA LYS A 196 -13.72 -17.61 17.54
C LYS A 196 -12.47 -17.19 16.78
N SER A 197 -12.31 -15.88 16.64
CA SER A 197 -11.17 -15.23 15.99
C SER A 197 -11.37 -14.88 14.52
N THR A 198 -12.31 -13.97 14.24
CA THR A 198 -12.38 -13.26 12.98
C THR A 198 -11.50 -12.00 13.09
N ARG A 199 -10.21 -12.11 12.82
CA ARG A 199 -9.36 -10.97 12.45
C ARG A 199 -8.26 -11.41 11.50
N LEU A 200 -8.43 -11.03 10.23
CA LEU A 200 -7.38 -10.73 9.25
C LEU A 200 -6.38 -11.85 8.90
N HIS A 201 -6.78 -12.78 8.05
CA HIS A 201 -5.88 -13.33 7.05
C HIS A 201 -6.17 -12.62 5.72
N SER A 202 -5.79 -11.36 5.61
CA SER A 202 -5.60 -10.70 4.35
C SER A 202 -4.12 -10.84 3.99
N SER A 203 -3.83 -11.27 2.76
CA SER A 203 -2.53 -11.03 2.15
C SER A 203 -2.21 -9.56 2.37
N HIS A 204 -1.31 -9.26 3.32
CA HIS A 204 -1.05 -7.90 3.75
C HIS A 204 -0.42 -7.13 2.61
N ILE A 205 -1.22 -6.33 1.93
CA ILE A 205 -0.73 -5.25 1.08
C ILE A 205 -0.58 -4.05 2.02
N PRO A 206 0.62 -3.71 2.49
CA PRO A 206 0.80 -2.49 3.26
C PRO A 206 0.62 -1.32 2.30
N ILE A 207 -0.59 -0.75 2.31
CA ILE A 207 -0.95 0.42 1.52
C ILE A 207 -0.75 1.64 2.41
N SER A 208 0.19 2.50 2.04
CA SER A 208 0.40 3.80 2.68
C SER A 208 -0.12 4.91 1.78
N TYR A 209 -0.93 5.81 2.36
CA TYR A 209 -1.50 6.96 1.64
C TYR A 209 -0.60 8.19 1.76
N ALA A 210 -0.41 8.89 0.65
CA ALA A 210 0.19 10.22 0.58
C ALA A 210 -0.89 11.29 0.61
#